data_63674e88d536d02d564628724d1a8576
#
_entry.id   63674e88d536d02d564628724d1a8576
#
_cell.length_a   1.000
_cell.length_b   1.000
_cell.length_c   1.000
_cell.angle_alpha   90.00
_cell.angle_beta   90.00
_cell.angle_gamma   90.00
#
_symmetry.space_group_name_H-M   'P 1'
#
loop_
_entity.id
_entity.type
_entity.pdbx_description
1 polymer ?
#
loop_
_entity_poly.entity_id
_entity_poly.type
_entity_poly.pdbx_seq_one_letter_code
_entity_poly.pdbx_strand_id
1 'polypeptide(L)'
;GFAGELAEKLNQTGAQLQAKNEMLSRRDNARTQWIAGVSHDVRTPLALILGWAEQLEQDALLPDSSRQKAAGIRIQCEKLRTLIDDLNLTSKLEYGAQPLRRKDLRAGPLFRQLVAQFCESPLAERCEITLEQEEPAEQTVLSVDEALLARLLENLMNNSVRHNPKPVNI
;
A
#
# COMPACT_ATOMS: atom_id res chain seq x y z
N GLY A 1 19.47 -50.00 -17.08
CA GLY A 1 20.84 -49.50 -16.90
C GLY A 1 20.83 -48.13 -16.26
N PHE A 2 21.96 -47.70 -15.71
CA PHE A 2 22.14 -46.42 -14.93
C PHE A 2 21.47 -45.19 -15.54
N ALA A 3 21.56 -44.99 -16.85
CA ALA A 3 20.93 -43.89 -17.55
C ALA A 3 19.38 -43.91 -17.50
N GLY A 4 18.79 -45.12 -17.53
CA GLY A 4 17.32 -45.26 -17.41
C GLY A 4 16.82 -44.95 -16.00
N GLU A 5 17.52 -45.42 -14.97
CA GLU A 5 17.19 -45.12 -13.57
C GLU A 5 17.36 -43.63 -13.24
N LEU A 6 18.38 -42.98 -13.80
CA LEU A 6 18.60 -41.55 -13.64
C LEU A 6 17.47 -40.75 -14.29
N ALA A 7 17.08 -41.11 -15.52
CA ALA A 7 15.96 -40.44 -16.21
C ALA A 7 14.64 -40.62 -15.45
N GLU A 8 14.36 -41.77 -14.90
CA GLU A 8 13.17 -42.04 -14.11
C GLU A 8 13.15 -41.22 -12.81
N LYS A 9 14.27 -41.13 -12.08
CA LYS A 9 14.40 -40.28 -10.89
C LYS A 9 14.24 -38.79 -11.21
N LEU A 10 14.80 -38.31 -12.34
CA LEU A 10 14.62 -36.91 -12.79
C LEU A 10 13.16 -36.64 -13.08
N ASN A 11 12.47 -37.53 -13.78
CA ASN A 11 11.05 -37.39 -14.09
C ASN A 11 10.19 -37.36 -12.83
N GLN A 12 10.45 -38.29 -11.87
CA GLN A 12 9.75 -38.30 -10.59
C GLN A 12 9.98 -37.02 -9.78
N THR A 13 11.23 -36.53 -9.72
CA THR A 13 11.56 -35.29 -9.03
C THR A 13 10.89 -34.09 -9.70
N GLY A 14 10.89 -34.05 -11.03
CA GLY A 14 10.18 -33.01 -11.81
C GLY A 14 8.68 -33.00 -11.51
N ALA A 15 8.03 -34.16 -11.53
CA ALA A 15 6.61 -34.27 -11.21
C ALA A 15 6.30 -33.86 -9.76
N GLN A 16 7.16 -34.26 -8.80
CA GLN A 16 7.00 -33.83 -7.40
C GLN A 16 7.17 -32.34 -7.21
N LEU A 17 8.14 -31.70 -7.89
CA LEU A 17 8.34 -30.25 -7.86
C LEU A 17 7.13 -29.51 -8.45
N GLN A 18 6.62 -29.99 -9.58
CA GLN A 18 5.45 -29.43 -10.21
C GLN A 18 4.22 -29.51 -9.29
N ALA A 19 3.95 -30.68 -8.70
CA ALA A 19 2.84 -30.86 -7.77
C ALA A 19 2.96 -29.94 -6.52
N LYS A 20 4.18 -29.79 -5.98
CA LYS A 20 4.45 -28.85 -4.87
C LYS A 20 4.20 -27.40 -5.27
N ASN A 21 4.67 -26.99 -6.44
CA ASN A 21 4.46 -25.63 -6.94
C ASN A 21 2.97 -25.31 -7.15
N GLU A 22 2.21 -26.27 -7.70
CA GLU A 22 0.76 -26.12 -7.85
C GLU A 22 0.06 -26.01 -6.49
N MET A 23 0.46 -26.83 -5.51
CA MET A 23 -0.10 -26.75 -4.16
C MET A 23 0.21 -25.41 -3.48
N LEU A 24 1.44 -24.91 -3.60
CA LEU A 24 1.83 -23.58 -3.08
C LEU A 24 1.01 -22.47 -3.74
N SER A 25 0.91 -22.49 -5.06
CA SER A 25 0.12 -21.51 -5.81
C SER A 25 -1.36 -21.50 -5.40
N ARG A 26 -1.98 -22.67 -5.23
CA ARG A 26 -3.36 -22.79 -4.74
C ARG A 26 -3.52 -22.22 -3.33
N ARG A 27 -2.58 -22.53 -2.42
CA ARG A 27 -2.58 -21.98 -1.06
C ARG A 27 -2.46 -20.47 -1.05
N ASP A 28 -1.55 -19.93 -1.85
CA ASP A 28 -1.27 -18.49 -1.92
C ASP A 28 -2.46 -17.73 -2.53
N ASN A 29 -3.09 -18.29 -3.57
CA ASN A 29 -4.33 -17.75 -4.14
C ASN A 29 -5.48 -17.77 -3.12
N ALA A 30 -5.65 -18.88 -2.39
CA ALA A 30 -6.69 -18.98 -1.35
C ALA A 30 -6.48 -17.94 -0.25
N ARG A 31 -5.22 -17.69 0.18
CA ARG A 31 -4.88 -16.68 1.18
C ARG A 31 -5.18 -15.27 0.69
N THR A 32 -4.80 -14.96 -0.56
CA THR A 32 -5.10 -13.64 -1.16
C THR A 32 -6.60 -13.40 -1.26
N GLN A 33 -7.37 -14.41 -1.70
CA GLN A 33 -8.83 -14.32 -1.76
C GLN A 33 -9.47 -14.16 -0.38
N TRP A 34 -8.96 -14.89 0.62
CA TRP A 34 -9.45 -14.77 2.00
C TRP A 34 -9.23 -13.35 2.56
N ILE A 35 -8.02 -12.79 2.40
CA ILE A 35 -7.70 -11.41 2.82
C ILE A 35 -8.60 -10.41 2.10
N ALA A 36 -8.83 -10.58 0.79
CA ALA A 36 -9.72 -9.72 0.02
C ALA A 36 -11.16 -9.79 0.53
N GLY A 37 -11.66 -10.98 0.86
CA GLY A 37 -13.00 -11.20 1.42
C GLY A 37 -13.15 -10.52 2.79
N VAL A 38 -12.24 -10.80 3.72
CA VAL A 38 -12.23 -10.16 5.06
C VAL A 38 -12.16 -8.64 4.95
N SER A 39 -11.32 -8.13 4.04
CA SER A 39 -11.18 -6.67 3.82
C SER A 39 -12.49 -6.05 3.33
N HIS A 40 -13.21 -6.72 2.44
CA HIS A 40 -14.52 -6.28 1.98
C HIS A 40 -15.53 -6.25 3.12
N ASP A 41 -15.60 -7.33 3.90
CA ASP A 41 -16.57 -7.49 4.98
C ASP A 41 -16.32 -6.51 6.14
N VAL A 42 -15.07 -6.07 6.35
CA VAL A 42 -14.72 -5.04 7.34
C VAL A 42 -15.00 -3.62 6.81
N ARG A 43 -14.82 -3.35 5.50
CA ARG A 43 -15.08 -2.01 4.94
C ARG A 43 -16.52 -1.55 5.12
N THR A 44 -17.48 -2.46 4.99
CA THR A 44 -18.91 -2.12 5.08
C THR A 44 -19.30 -1.55 6.44
N PRO A 45 -19.08 -2.24 7.60
CA PRO A 45 -19.37 -1.67 8.90
C PRO A 45 -18.50 -0.45 9.21
N LEU A 46 -17.25 -0.42 8.74
CA LEU A 46 -16.36 0.72 8.94
C LEU A 46 -16.88 1.98 8.24
N ALA A 47 -17.43 1.86 7.03
CA ALA A 47 -18.03 2.97 6.30
C ALA A 47 -19.27 3.53 7.03
N LEU A 48 -20.08 2.66 7.66
CA LEU A 48 -21.23 3.09 8.47
C LEU A 48 -20.77 3.87 9.71
N ILE A 49 -19.78 3.34 10.45
CA ILE A 49 -19.23 4.02 11.63
C ILE A 49 -18.63 5.38 11.24
N LEU A 50 -17.92 5.44 10.11
CA LEU A 50 -17.34 6.67 9.58
C LEU A 50 -18.44 7.69 9.29
N GLY A 51 -19.50 7.30 8.56
CA GLY A 51 -20.63 8.19 8.25
C GLY A 51 -21.34 8.71 9.50
N TRP A 52 -21.56 7.87 10.53
CA TRP A 52 -22.12 8.33 11.78
C TRP A 52 -21.20 9.29 12.54
N ALA A 53 -19.90 9.03 12.55
CA ALA A 53 -18.93 9.91 13.17
C ALA A 53 -18.91 11.29 12.49
N GLU A 54 -18.95 11.34 11.15
CA GLU A 54 -19.03 12.57 10.37
C GLU A 54 -20.32 13.37 10.68
N GLN A 55 -21.46 12.70 10.77
CA GLN A 55 -22.73 13.33 11.14
C GLN A 55 -22.69 13.93 12.54
N LEU A 56 -22.16 13.19 13.52
CA LEU A 56 -22.04 13.67 14.91
C LEU A 56 -21.02 14.81 15.04
N GLU A 57 -19.93 14.80 14.25
CA GLU A 57 -18.93 15.88 14.22
C GLU A 57 -19.52 17.18 13.68
N GLN A 58 -20.45 17.09 12.72
CA GLN A 58 -21.10 18.24 12.08
C GLN A 58 -22.35 18.73 12.80
N ASP A 59 -22.88 17.99 13.77
CA ASP A 59 -24.09 18.35 14.49
C ASP A 59 -23.82 19.51 15.47
N ALA A 60 -24.31 20.68 15.10
CA ALA A 60 -24.17 21.90 15.90
C ALA A 60 -24.95 21.88 17.24
N LEU A 61 -25.88 20.95 17.41
CA LEU A 61 -26.66 20.81 18.65
C LEU A 61 -25.89 20.01 19.72
N LEU A 62 -24.84 19.29 19.31
CA LEU A 62 -24.01 18.53 20.23
C LEU A 62 -22.98 19.39 20.95
N PRO A 63 -22.67 19.08 22.22
CA PRO A 63 -21.55 19.69 22.94
C PRO A 63 -20.23 19.50 22.22
N ASP A 64 -19.32 20.48 22.30
CA ASP A 64 -17.99 20.42 21.68
C ASP A 64 -17.22 19.16 22.05
N SER A 65 -17.32 18.72 23.31
CA SER A 65 -16.67 17.48 23.78
C SER A 65 -17.17 16.22 23.05
N SER A 66 -18.44 16.21 22.62
CA SER A 66 -19.02 15.10 21.85
C SER A 66 -18.58 15.14 20.42
N ARG A 67 -18.55 16.33 19.81
CA ARG A 67 -18.02 16.54 18.45
C ARG A 67 -16.54 16.18 18.34
N GLN A 68 -15.73 16.53 19.34
CA GLN A 68 -14.32 16.13 19.39
C GLN A 68 -14.14 14.59 19.48
N LYS A 69 -14.99 13.90 20.25
CA LYS A 69 -14.98 12.43 20.29
C LYS A 69 -15.36 11.82 18.95
N ALA A 70 -16.35 12.39 18.27
CA ALA A 70 -16.76 11.97 16.93
C ALA A 70 -15.61 12.15 15.90
N ALA A 71 -14.92 13.30 15.92
CA ALA A 71 -13.72 13.53 15.14
C ALA A 71 -12.62 12.48 15.42
N GLY A 72 -12.43 12.13 16.69
CA GLY A 72 -11.50 11.06 17.07
C GLY A 72 -11.87 9.70 16.48
N ILE A 73 -13.17 9.35 16.53
CA ILE A 73 -13.67 8.11 15.90
C ILE A 73 -13.43 8.12 14.39
N ARG A 74 -13.77 9.22 13.70
CA ARG A 74 -13.53 9.37 12.27
C ARG A 74 -12.07 9.12 11.90
N ILE A 75 -11.14 9.77 12.63
CA ILE A 75 -9.70 9.59 12.40
C ILE A 75 -9.27 8.13 12.57
N GLN A 76 -9.79 7.42 13.58
CA GLN A 76 -9.44 6.01 13.76
C GLN A 76 -10.04 5.12 12.67
N CYS A 77 -11.25 5.42 12.19
CA CYS A 77 -11.86 4.70 11.06
C CYS A 77 -11.05 4.88 9.77
N GLU A 78 -10.58 6.09 9.47
CA GLU A 78 -9.73 6.36 8.32
C GLU A 78 -8.39 5.59 8.40
N LYS A 79 -7.77 5.55 9.59
CA LYS A 79 -6.57 4.73 9.82
C LYS A 79 -6.82 3.25 9.60
N LEU A 80 -7.93 2.70 10.11
CA LEU A 80 -8.30 1.30 9.90
C LEU A 80 -8.53 1.00 8.42
N ARG A 81 -9.19 1.89 7.68
CA ARG A 81 -9.37 1.76 6.23
C ARG A 81 -8.02 1.67 5.52
N THR A 82 -7.10 2.56 5.84
CA THR A 82 -5.75 2.54 5.27
C THR A 82 -5.03 1.23 5.57
N LEU A 83 -5.08 0.74 6.81
CA LEU A 83 -4.44 -0.54 7.19
C LEU A 83 -5.01 -1.74 6.43
N ILE A 84 -6.34 -1.78 6.22
CA ILE A 84 -7.00 -2.83 5.44
C ILE A 84 -6.56 -2.77 3.97
N ASP A 85 -6.45 -1.56 3.40
CA ASP A 85 -6.00 -1.36 2.03
C ASP A 85 -4.52 -1.73 1.85
N ASP A 86 -3.69 -1.43 2.86
CA ASP A 86 -2.28 -1.84 2.90
C ASP A 86 -2.14 -3.36 2.98
N LEU A 87 -2.91 -4.01 3.85
CA LEU A 87 -2.91 -5.46 3.99
C LEU A 87 -3.30 -6.15 2.68
N ASN A 88 -4.35 -5.66 2.02
CA ASN A 88 -4.79 -6.18 0.72
C ASN A 88 -3.72 -6.02 -0.36
N LEU A 89 -3.10 -4.84 -0.44
CA LEU A 89 -2.06 -4.58 -1.43
C LEU A 89 -0.83 -5.46 -1.16
N THR A 90 -0.36 -5.51 0.08
CA THR A 90 0.80 -6.32 0.49
C THR A 90 0.57 -7.79 0.14
N SER A 91 -0.62 -8.33 0.47
CA SER A 91 -0.97 -9.70 0.11
C SER A 91 -0.92 -9.95 -1.40
N LYS A 92 -1.49 -9.03 -2.19
CA LYS A 92 -1.47 -9.17 -3.66
C LYS A 92 -0.06 -9.08 -4.26
N LEU A 93 0.80 -8.21 -3.71
CA LEU A 93 2.19 -8.08 -4.15
C LEU A 93 3.01 -9.31 -3.76
N GLU A 94 2.86 -9.80 -2.52
CA GLU A 94 3.59 -10.95 -1.99
C GLU A 94 3.32 -12.23 -2.80
N TYR A 95 2.09 -12.41 -3.24
CA TYR A 95 1.69 -13.61 -4.00
C TYR A 95 1.58 -13.40 -5.51
N GLY A 96 2.12 -12.29 -6.03
CA GLY A 96 2.14 -12.00 -7.47
C GLY A 96 0.75 -11.80 -8.09
N ALA A 97 -0.28 -11.57 -7.26
CA ALA A 97 -1.66 -11.39 -7.72
C ALA A 97 -1.99 -9.93 -8.12
N GLN A 98 -1.05 -9.01 -7.97
CA GLN A 98 -1.20 -7.62 -8.37
C GLN A 98 -0.65 -7.42 -9.80
N PRO A 99 -1.51 -7.17 -10.78
CA PRO A 99 -1.04 -6.80 -12.11
C PRO A 99 -0.40 -5.41 -12.05
N LEU A 100 0.88 -5.31 -12.43
CA LEU A 100 1.58 -4.04 -12.50
C LEU A 100 1.15 -3.28 -13.76
N ARG A 101 0.64 -2.07 -13.58
CA ARG A 101 0.26 -1.16 -14.67
C ARG A 101 1.43 -0.21 -14.99
N ARG A 102 2.51 -0.78 -15.52
CA ARG A 102 3.70 -0.01 -15.85
C ARG A 102 3.44 0.98 -16.98
N LYS A 103 3.95 2.19 -16.81
CA LYS A 103 3.98 3.26 -17.80
C LYS A 103 5.39 3.83 -17.85
N ASP A 104 5.81 4.26 -19.02
CA ASP A 104 7.07 4.96 -19.19
C ASP A 104 6.85 6.44 -18.88
N LEU A 105 7.40 6.88 -17.74
CA LEU A 105 7.23 8.22 -17.20
C LEU A 105 8.60 8.89 -17.00
N ARG A 106 8.69 10.19 -17.25
CA ARG A 106 9.91 10.95 -16.95
C ARG A 106 10.07 11.11 -15.44
N ALA A 107 11.23 10.78 -14.92
CA ALA A 107 11.51 10.80 -13.47
C ALA A 107 11.32 12.20 -12.87
N GLY A 108 11.89 13.23 -13.49
CA GLY A 108 11.84 14.59 -12.97
C GLY A 108 10.42 15.10 -12.70
N PRO A 109 9.53 15.16 -13.72
CA PRO A 109 8.14 15.58 -13.52
C PRO A 109 7.39 14.69 -12.53
N LEU A 110 7.62 13.36 -12.58
CA LEU A 110 6.97 12.40 -11.70
C LEU A 110 7.29 12.67 -10.23
N PHE A 111 8.57 12.77 -9.87
CA PHE A 111 8.96 13.02 -8.48
C PHE A 111 8.52 14.40 -7.99
N ARG A 112 8.58 15.45 -8.82
CA ARG A 112 8.03 16.77 -8.45
C ARG A 112 6.54 16.70 -8.12
N GLN A 113 5.76 15.99 -8.92
CA GLN A 113 4.33 15.80 -8.68
C GLN A 113 4.08 15.06 -7.36
N LEU A 114 4.80 13.96 -7.10
CA LEU A 114 4.63 13.16 -5.90
C LEU A 114 5.02 13.91 -4.63
N VAL A 115 6.12 14.68 -4.68
CA VAL A 115 6.53 15.55 -3.56
C VAL A 115 5.52 16.66 -3.33
N ALA A 116 5.01 17.31 -4.40
CA ALA A 116 3.99 18.34 -4.28
C ALA A 116 2.70 17.80 -3.61
N GLN A 117 2.25 16.60 -4.00
CA GLN A 117 1.10 15.95 -3.35
C GLN A 117 1.33 15.71 -1.85
N PHE A 118 2.54 15.29 -1.47
CA PHE A 118 2.86 15.11 -0.04
C PHE A 118 2.87 16.44 0.71
N CYS A 119 3.32 17.53 0.08
CA CYS A 119 3.32 18.88 0.69
C CYS A 119 1.91 19.40 1.03
N GLU A 120 0.85 18.86 0.41
CA GLU A 120 -0.53 19.16 0.76
C GLU A 120 -1.01 18.42 2.03
N SER A 121 -0.23 17.48 2.54
CA SER A 121 -0.59 16.72 3.73
C SER A 121 -0.33 17.51 5.03
N PRO A 122 -1.14 17.34 6.09
CA PRO A 122 -0.89 17.98 7.38
C PRO A 122 0.45 17.59 8.02
N LEU A 123 1.06 16.48 7.61
CA LEU A 123 2.36 16.04 8.09
C LEU A 123 3.51 16.86 7.51
N ALA A 124 3.34 17.43 6.31
CA ALA A 124 4.34 18.25 5.66
C ALA A 124 4.65 19.55 6.43
N GLU A 125 3.67 20.08 7.20
CA GLU A 125 3.90 21.25 8.08
C GLU A 125 5.01 21.03 9.14
N ARG A 126 5.39 19.77 9.38
CA ARG A 126 6.39 19.39 10.38
C ARG A 126 7.78 19.12 9.80
N CYS A 127 7.95 19.28 8.49
CA CYS A 127 9.22 18.98 7.82
C CYS A 127 9.54 20.02 6.75
N GLU A 128 10.82 20.16 6.48
CA GLU A 128 11.33 20.89 5.32
C GLU A 128 11.67 19.87 4.25
N ILE A 129 11.07 20.03 3.06
CA ILE A 129 11.22 19.09 1.96
C ILE A 129 12.02 19.78 0.86
N THR A 130 13.15 19.21 0.53
CA THR A 130 14.00 19.66 -0.57
C THR A 130 14.12 18.56 -1.61
N LEU A 131 13.76 18.85 -2.85
CA LEU A 131 13.95 17.95 -3.97
C LEU A 131 15.11 18.43 -4.83
N GLU A 132 16.25 17.76 -4.74
CA GLU A 132 17.40 18.00 -5.58
C GLU A 132 17.42 17.01 -6.75
N GLN A 133 17.54 17.50 -7.96
CA GLN A 133 17.59 16.68 -9.17
C GLN A 133 18.78 17.09 -10.03
N GLU A 134 19.58 16.12 -10.44
CA GLU A 134 20.61 16.32 -11.46
C GLU A 134 20.01 16.24 -12.86
N GLU A 135 20.54 16.98 -13.82
CA GLU A 135 20.02 17.01 -15.21
C GLU A 135 19.80 15.63 -15.84
N PRO A 136 20.71 14.64 -15.68
CA PRO A 136 20.47 13.30 -16.26
C PRO A 136 19.24 12.61 -15.68
N ALA A 137 18.93 12.83 -14.38
CA ALA A 137 17.77 12.23 -13.72
C ALA A 137 16.45 12.82 -14.23
N GLU A 138 16.43 14.10 -14.60
CA GLU A 138 15.21 14.77 -15.09
C GLU A 138 14.71 14.16 -16.41
N GLN A 139 15.61 13.73 -17.28
CA GLN A 139 15.28 13.15 -18.58
C GLN A 139 15.16 11.63 -18.54
N THR A 140 15.53 10.99 -17.44
CA THR A 140 15.46 9.54 -17.28
C THR A 140 14.01 9.07 -17.35
N VAL A 141 13.77 8.06 -18.18
CA VAL A 141 12.47 7.40 -18.29
C VAL A 141 12.45 6.17 -17.39
N LEU A 142 11.44 6.10 -16.53
CA LEU A 142 11.19 4.99 -15.61
C LEU A 142 9.96 4.22 -16.06
N SER A 143 10.08 2.90 -16.18
CA SER A 143 8.93 2.01 -16.45
C SER A 143 8.33 1.55 -15.13
N VAL A 144 7.36 2.29 -14.59
CA VAL A 144 6.81 2.14 -13.24
C VAL A 144 5.29 2.13 -13.22
N ASP A 145 4.75 1.52 -12.18
CA ASP A 145 3.35 1.72 -11.78
C ASP A 145 3.29 2.98 -10.90
N GLU A 146 2.75 4.05 -11.46
CA GLU A 146 2.69 5.38 -10.83
C GLU A 146 1.99 5.34 -9.47
N ALA A 147 0.87 4.61 -9.37
CA ALA A 147 0.09 4.53 -8.13
C ALA A 147 0.85 3.79 -7.02
N LEU A 148 1.58 2.73 -7.37
CA LEU A 148 2.40 1.99 -6.39
C LEU A 148 3.62 2.81 -5.97
N LEU A 149 4.25 3.54 -6.90
CA LEU A 149 5.37 4.42 -6.58
C LEU A 149 4.94 5.58 -5.69
N ALA A 150 3.80 6.21 -5.98
CA ALA A 150 3.23 7.25 -5.14
C ALA A 150 3.02 6.76 -3.70
N ARG A 151 2.39 5.60 -3.54
CA ARG A 151 2.16 4.99 -2.22
C ARG A 151 3.44 4.62 -1.48
N LEU A 152 4.46 4.13 -2.20
CA LEU A 152 5.77 3.84 -1.63
C LEU A 152 6.41 5.11 -1.07
N LEU A 153 6.46 6.18 -1.86
CA LEU A 153 7.06 7.45 -1.44
C LEU A 153 6.29 8.09 -0.29
N GLU A 154 4.96 8.11 -0.36
CA GLU A 154 4.13 8.60 0.74
C GLU A 154 4.41 7.83 2.05
N ASN A 155 4.50 6.51 1.99
CA ASN A 155 4.84 5.69 3.16
C ASN A 155 6.24 6.00 3.70
N LEU A 156 7.24 6.18 2.84
CA LEU A 156 8.60 6.52 3.26
C LEU A 156 8.66 7.91 3.90
N MET A 157 8.04 8.91 3.29
CA MET A 157 8.00 10.27 3.82
C MET A 157 7.22 10.34 5.14
N ASN A 158 6.06 9.68 5.21
CA ASN A 158 5.29 9.56 6.46
C ASN A 158 6.09 8.91 7.59
N ASN A 159 6.84 7.85 7.27
CA ASN A 159 7.69 7.19 8.27
C ASN A 159 8.82 8.12 8.73
N SER A 160 9.46 8.85 7.81
CA SER A 160 10.51 9.82 8.15
C SER A 160 9.99 10.89 9.10
N VAL A 161 8.79 11.45 8.85
CA VAL A 161 8.20 12.47 9.71
C VAL A 161 7.77 11.92 11.07
N ARG A 162 7.16 10.72 11.10
CA ARG A 162 6.61 10.13 12.35
C ARG A 162 7.68 9.64 13.31
N HIS A 163 8.77 9.10 12.79
CA HIS A 163 9.83 8.50 13.61
C HIS A 163 10.94 9.48 14.00
N ASN A 164 10.89 10.71 13.49
CA ASN A 164 11.82 11.75 13.88
C ASN A 164 11.11 12.85 14.69
N PRO A 165 11.52 13.08 15.95
CA PRO A 165 10.87 14.06 16.84
C PRO A 165 11.22 15.53 16.53
N LYS A 166 12.19 15.77 15.64
CA LYS A 166 12.65 17.11 15.21
C LYS A 166 12.15 17.39 13.79
N PRO A 167 12.11 18.67 13.34
CA PRO A 167 11.95 18.98 11.93
C PRO A 167 12.90 18.14 11.08
N VAL A 168 12.37 17.46 10.09
CA VAL A 168 13.11 16.51 9.25
C VAL A 168 13.34 17.15 7.90
N ASN A 169 14.57 17.10 7.41
CA ASN A 169 14.89 17.36 6.01
C ASN A 169 14.68 16.05 5.25
N ILE A 170 13.83 16.08 4.23
CA ILE A 170 13.52 14.94 3.37
C ILE A 170 13.89 15.31 1.93
#